data_bb0511e9d5b65e1615abfab08ce59e28
#
_entry.id   bb0511e9d5b65e1615abfab08ce59e28
#
_cell.length_a   1.000
_cell.length_b   1.000
_cell.length_c   1.000
_cell.angle_alpha   90.00
_cell.angle_beta   90.00
_cell.angle_gamma   90.00
#
_symmetry.space_group_name_H-M   'P 1'
#
loop_
_entity.id
_entity.type
_entity.pdbx_description
1 polymer ?
#
loop_
_entity_poly.entity_id
_entity_poly.type
_entity_poly.pdbx_seq_one_letter_code
_entity_poly.pdbx_strand_id
1 'polypeptide(L)'
;MNNFLLRGLLGATVCLIAGSAFAQTTETTTIGVSNDVTLRKDAADKTFATNTDLELYTLYTGDAISTDFIGAMSFDIPSKPGYTIKSATLRLVTERYKGSATLSIYSLGNNAVSNADTYNSQKANVEEARKNGPFVTITPKGTHGKAIFDAGASSDIKDWTNYIDLTLLAQKCGSGKLNLLFVNPSAKTKNDAVRFYSSDAKDMTNTNVEPNFTFKAEDLHPQLTVVYEEIKDAKQDVSLPTADTYVRKGNKGNYASNTTMEIRSSEDRATDFVGLMSFAMPAEVIYSNYAINKATLRLVSERAKGSRTINVYKYTSFEENTIYDNESTNIASARTADNLICSFEAVGQDASIAVDALKNEYKEINAWTNTLDFTDFVKGLDTNTFSILLDKPNNTAQTLFFTKDAKDFTNTKDETLSFSKDDLVPQLTVDYALASHTLQVTDAGAATLVLPYETEIPEGVKAYTLTYASGNKAVATELTGVIPANTPVLINAQEGNYTFKATVKLTTKADKPVSGSLNGVWSEEVVPVGSYVLQNQSGTVAFYHVAAADFKVKANQAYLYAPEAAGAKMLNIDFGGEATAINGVEAEASNANTQVYTIDGKKANRNNLAKGKVYVTKGKTFILK
;
A
#
# COMPACT_ATOMS: atom_id res chain seq x y z
N MET A 1 -20.70 15.36 40.17
CA MET A 1 -21.42 14.11 39.85
C MET A 1 -21.30 13.88 38.35
N ASN A 2 -20.61 12.85 38.05
CA ASN A 2 -20.34 12.11 36.87
C ASN A 2 -21.15 12.40 35.59
N ASN A 3 -20.46 12.77 34.54
CA ASN A 3 -20.72 12.29 33.20
C ASN A 3 -19.38 12.12 32.50
N PHE A 4 -18.84 10.93 32.69
CA PHE A 4 -17.72 10.40 31.90
C PHE A 4 -18.27 9.36 30.96
N LEU A 5 -17.84 9.46 29.71
CA LEU A 5 -17.67 8.36 28.75
C LEU A 5 -18.90 7.72 28.12
N LEU A 6 -19.02 7.94 26.83
CA LEU A 6 -19.01 6.82 25.88
C LEU A 6 -18.68 7.33 24.47
N ARG A 7 -17.42 7.45 24.16
CA ARG A 7 -16.96 7.48 22.77
C ARG A 7 -16.40 6.11 22.44
N GLY A 8 -17.02 5.46 21.45
CA GLY A 8 -16.41 4.31 20.80
C GLY A 8 -17.03 2.97 21.19
N LEU A 9 -18.01 2.55 20.50
CA LEU A 9 -18.22 1.19 19.96
C LEU A 9 -19.49 1.22 19.11
N LEU A 10 -19.39 1.57 17.85
CA LEU A 10 -20.47 1.26 16.91
C LEU A 10 -20.19 -0.08 16.25
N GLY A 11 -21.16 -0.92 16.43
CA GLY A 11 -21.27 -2.32 16.24
C GLY A 11 -20.74 -2.90 14.94
N ALA A 12 -20.06 -4.01 15.07
CA ALA A 12 -19.87 -5.00 14.04
C ALA A 12 -21.24 -5.66 13.74
N THR A 13 -21.84 -5.32 12.60
CA THR A 13 -22.97 -6.10 12.09
C THR A 13 -22.42 -7.25 11.28
N VAL A 14 -22.41 -8.43 11.88
CA VAL A 14 -22.10 -9.69 11.19
C VAL A 14 -23.35 -10.11 10.42
N CYS A 15 -23.32 -9.97 9.09
CA CYS A 15 -24.28 -10.67 8.23
C CYS A 15 -23.74 -12.05 7.90
N LEU A 16 -24.27 -13.08 8.58
CA LEU A 16 -24.10 -14.48 8.19
C LEU A 16 -25.02 -14.79 7.01
N ILE A 17 -24.43 -15.01 5.83
CA ILE A 17 -25.09 -15.68 4.72
C ILE A 17 -24.36 -17.00 4.51
N ALA A 18 -25.06 -18.09 4.78
CA ALA A 18 -24.59 -19.45 4.55
C ALA A 18 -24.63 -19.78 3.05
N GLY A 19 -23.46 -19.90 2.47
CA GLY A 19 -23.22 -20.46 1.14
C GLY A 19 -21.79 -20.93 1.08
N SER A 20 -21.56 -22.20 0.88
CA SER A 20 -20.28 -22.90 0.93
C SER A 20 -19.33 -22.49 -0.21
N ALA A 21 -18.74 -21.33 -0.07
CA ALA A 21 -17.45 -20.93 -0.58
C ALA A 21 -16.79 -20.19 0.58
N PHE A 22 -15.56 -20.49 0.91
CA PHE A 22 -14.83 -19.85 2.02
C PHE A 22 -14.80 -18.34 1.79
N ALA A 23 -15.84 -17.63 2.23
CA ALA A 23 -15.90 -16.19 2.15
C ALA A 23 -14.76 -15.63 3.05
N GLN A 24 -13.86 -14.89 2.43
CA GLN A 24 -12.81 -14.18 3.13
C GLN A 24 -13.46 -13.16 4.06
N THR A 25 -13.10 -13.18 5.34
CA THR A 25 -13.69 -12.29 6.35
C THR A 25 -13.28 -10.84 6.02
N THR A 26 -14.26 -9.97 5.89
CA THR A 26 -14.00 -8.54 5.69
C THR A 26 -14.52 -7.75 6.88
N GLU A 27 -13.80 -6.72 7.28
CA GLU A 27 -14.20 -5.80 8.32
C GLU A 27 -14.09 -4.36 7.83
N THR A 28 -15.06 -3.53 8.23
CA THR A 28 -15.13 -2.14 7.80
C THR A 28 -14.91 -1.21 8.98
N THR A 29 -14.06 -0.23 8.83
CA THR A 29 -13.81 0.82 9.83
C THR A 29 -14.02 2.18 9.18
N THR A 30 -14.79 3.05 9.81
CA THR A 30 -14.93 4.46 9.41
C THR A 30 -14.09 5.33 10.32
N ILE A 31 -13.23 6.13 9.73
CA ILE A 31 -12.20 6.96 10.40
C ILE A 31 -12.55 8.42 10.16
N GLY A 32 -12.64 9.20 11.22
CA GLY A 32 -12.73 10.66 11.14
C GLY A 32 -11.38 11.30 10.79
N VAL A 33 -11.40 12.56 10.43
CA VAL A 33 -10.20 13.36 10.20
C VAL A 33 -9.42 13.50 11.50
N SER A 34 -8.10 13.28 11.46
CA SER A 34 -7.19 13.55 12.57
C SER A 34 -6.78 15.02 12.63
N ASN A 35 -6.50 15.61 11.47
CA ASN A 35 -6.20 17.03 11.29
C ASN A 35 -6.71 17.49 9.93
N ASP A 36 -7.25 18.72 9.86
CA ASP A 36 -7.55 19.39 8.62
C ASP A 36 -7.32 20.91 8.74
N VAL A 37 -6.82 21.49 7.67
CA VAL A 37 -6.47 22.91 7.64
C VAL A 37 -6.58 23.47 6.22
N THR A 38 -7.07 24.70 6.10
CA THR A 38 -6.92 25.48 4.87
C THR A 38 -5.58 26.22 4.89
N LEU A 39 -4.78 26.06 3.86
CA LEU A 39 -3.50 26.74 3.67
C LEU A 39 -3.69 27.88 2.67
N ARG A 40 -3.37 29.10 3.07
CA ARG A 40 -3.66 30.32 2.29
C ARG A 40 -2.40 31.10 2.00
N LYS A 41 -2.05 31.28 0.71
CA LYS A 41 -0.88 32.03 0.28
C LYS A 41 -0.95 33.53 0.64
N ASP A 42 -2.14 34.11 0.68
CA ASP A 42 -2.35 35.54 1.05
C ASP A 42 -2.22 35.81 2.56
N ALA A 43 -2.19 34.76 3.37
CA ALA A 43 -2.02 34.80 4.82
C ALA A 43 -1.09 33.67 5.27
N ALA A 44 0.11 33.63 4.64
CA ALA A 44 0.99 32.47 4.60
C ALA A 44 1.52 31.98 5.96
N ASP A 45 1.49 32.82 7.00
CA ASP A 45 1.92 32.50 8.37
C ASP A 45 0.77 32.28 9.35
N LYS A 46 -0.49 32.24 8.84
CA LYS A 46 -1.68 31.99 9.67
C LYS A 46 -2.22 30.60 9.47
N THR A 47 -2.69 29.98 10.55
CA THR A 47 -3.47 28.75 10.50
C THR A 47 -4.96 29.02 10.35
N PHE A 48 -5.67 28.14 9.64
CA PHE A 48 -7.12 28.18 9.41
C PHE A 48 -7.76 26.81 9.73
N ALA A 49 -7.27 26.15 10.75
CA ALA A 49 -7.71 24.81 11.14
C ALA A 49 -9.12 24.77 11.77
N THR A 50 -9.62 25.90 12.31
CA THR A 50 -10.95 25.96 12.94
C THR A 50 -12.05 26.44 12.00
N ASN A 51 -11.76 26.53 10.71
CA ASN A 51 -12.77 26.88 9.71
C ASN A 51 -13.76 25.72 9.53
N THR A 52 -15.05 26.02 9.42
CA THR A 52 -16.10 25.01 9.20
C THR A 52 -16.11 24.43 7.79
N ASP A 53 -15.30 24.99 6.89
CA ASP A 53 -15.10 24.52 5.52
C ASP A 53 -13.65 24.69 5.06
N LEU A 54 -13.25 23.91 4.08
CA LEU A 54 -12.02 24.03 3.33
C LEU A 54 -12.33 24.75 2.02
N GLU A 55 -11.87 25.99 1.90
CA GLU A 55 -12.02 26.79 0.68
C GLU A 55 -10.87 26.55 -0.28
N LEU A 56 -11.16 26.11 -1.50
CA LEU A 56 -10.17 25.69 -2.49
C LEU A 56 -10.29 26.48 -3.79
N TYR A 57 -9.25 27.25 -4.14
CA TYR A 57 -9.04 27.81 -5.47
C TYR A 57 -7.58 28.20 -5.67
N THR A 58 -7.05 27.89 -6.85
CA THR A 58 -5.70 28.26 -7.26
C THR A 58 -5.80 29.13 -8.51
N LEU A 59 -5.28 30.36 -8.45
CA LEU A 59 -5.26 31.29 -9.57
C LEU A 59 -3.84 31.46 -10.10
N TYR A 60 -3.73 31.57 -11.42
CA TYR A 60 -2.47 31.74 -12.11
C TYR A 60 -2.36 33.13 -12.76
N THR A 61 -1.13 33.65 -12.81
CA THR A 61 -0.75 34.80 -13.63
C THR A 61 0.43 34.33 -14.49
N GLY A 62 0.17 34.07 -15.76
CA GLY A 62 1.06 33.28 -16.60
C GLY A 62 1.20 31.87 -16.01
N ASP A 63 2.42 31.37 -15.89
CA ASP A 63 2.71 30.04 -15.30
C ASP A 63 2.87 30.09 -13.77
N ALA A 64 2.82 31.27 -13.14
CA ALA A 64 3.02 31.42 -11.71
C ALA A 64 1.69 31.39 -10.95
N ILE A 65 1.67 30.68 -9.82
CA ILE A 65 0.54 30.72 -8.89
C ILE A 65 0.51 32.09 -8.20
N SER A 66 -0.52 32.89 -8.48
CA SER A 66 -0.73 34.22 -7.90
C SER A 66 -1.51 34.13 -6.58
N THR A 67 -2.53 33.28 -6.53
CA THR A 67 -3.34 33.03 -5.33
C THR A 67 -3.50 31.54 -5.15
N ASP A 68 -3.40 31.08 -3.91
CA ASP A 68 -3.44 29.65 -3.59
C ASP A 68 -4.16 29.43 -2.26
N PHE A 69 -5.36 28.87 -2.34
CA PHE A 69 -6.16 28.42 -1.22
C PHE A 69 -6.34 26.92 -1.42
N ILE A 70 -5.72 26.12 -0.58
CA ILE A 70 -5.65 24.67 -0.69
C ILE A 70 -5.98 24.07 0.66
N GLY A 71 -6.47 22.83 0.68
CA GLY A 71 -6.78 22.10 1.88
C GLY A 71 -5.74 21.00 2.15
N ALA A 72 -5.47 20.73 3.41
CA ALA A 72 -4.72 19.55 3.79
C ALA A 72 -5.51 18.77 4.86
N MET A 73 -5.49 17.44 4.78
CA MET A 73 -6.14 16.55 5.75
C MET A 73 -5.25 15.36 6.06
N SER A 74 -5.38 14.83 7.28
CA SER A 74 -4.82 13.54 7.64
C SER A 74 -5.85 12.62 8.27
N PHE A 75 -5.67 11.31 8.05
CA PHE A 75 -6.45 10.24 8.63
C PHE A 75 -5.50 9.22 9.26
N ASP A 76 -5.77 8.81 10.50
CA ASP A 76 -5.00 7.77 11.17
C ASP A 76 -5.61 6.41 10.83
N ILE A 77 -5.01 5.70 9.88
CA ILE A 77 -5.44 4.35 9.50
C ILE A 77 -4.97 3.36 10.56
N PRO A 78 -5.89 2.72 11.30
CA PRO A 78 -5.49 1.79 12.35
C PRO A 78 -4.78 0.56 11.81
N SER A 79 -3.78 0.10 12.56
CA SER A 79 -3.20 -1.23 12.33
C SER A 79 -4.22 -2.31 12.64
N LYS A 80 -4.28 -3.32 11.77
CA LYS A 80 -5.11 -4.49 11.99
C LYS A 80 -4.31 -5.75 11.72
N PRO A 81 -3.72 -6.36 12.75
CA PRO A 81 -2.94 -7.59 12.61
C PRO A 81 -3.77 -8.68 11.91
N GLY A 82 -3.16 -9.38 10.97
CA GLY A 82 -3.82 -10.44 10.19
C GLY A 82 -4.75 -9.95 9.08
N TYR A 83 -4.79 -8.64 8.80
CA TYR A 83 -5.62 -8.07 7.74
C TYR A 83 -4.82 -7.18 6.80
N THR A 84 -5.26 -7.10 5.55
CA THR A 84 -4.80 -6.12 4.55
C THR A 84 -5.93 -5.18 4.16
N ILE A 85 -5.60 -4.00 3.65
CA ILE A 85 -6.60 -3.06 3.15
C ILE A 85 -7.12 -3.52 1.80
N LYS A 86 -8.41 -3.85 1.74
CA LYS A 86 -9.12 -4.21 0.51
C LYS A 86 -9.56 -2.99 -0.28
N SER A 87 -10.14 -2.00 0.42
CA SER A 87 -10.54 -0.73 -0.18
C SER A 87 -10.53 0.40 0.83
N ALA A 88 -10.38 1.63 0.34
CA ALA A 88 -10.50 2.83 1.13
C ALA A 88 -11.24 3.92 0.34
N THR A 89 -12.33 4.43 0.91
CA THR A 89 -13.17 5.43 0.27
C THR A 89 -13.29 6.68 1.13
N LEU A 90 -12.85 7.81 0.59
CA LEU A 90 -13.01 9.11 1.24
C LEU A 90 -14.38 9.68 0.91
N ARG A 91 -15.12 10.06 1.94
CA ARG A 91 -16.37 10.81 1.85
C ARG A 91 -16.12 12.29 2.14
N LEU A 92 -16.46 13.15 1.18
CA LEU A 92 -16.44 14.62 1.33
C LEU A 92 -17.80 15.21 0.97
N VAL A 93 -18.31 16.13 1.80
CA VAL A 93 -19.57 16.84 1.53
C VAL A 93 -19.26 18.25 1.04
N THR A 94 -19.79 18.59 -0.13
CA THR A 94 -19.62 19.91 -0.75
C THR A 94 -20.47 20.94 -0.01
N GLU A 95 -19.84 22.01 0.50
CA GLU A 95 -20.54 23.20 1.02
C GLU A 95 -20.92 24.13 -0.11
N ARG A 96 -19.99 24.30 -1.07
CA ARG A 96 -20.19 25.21 -2.21
C ARG A 96 -19.44 24.70 -3.43
N TYR A 97 -20.11 24.77 -4.57
CA TYR A 97 -19.51 24.48 -5.88
C TYR A 97 -20.04 25.49 -6.91
N LYS A 98 -19.15 26.14 -7.65
CA LYS A 98 -19.50 27.07 -8.74
C LYS A 98 -18.58 26.87 -9.95
N GLY A 99 -19.12 27.19 -11.14
CA GLY A 99 -18.36 27.17 -12.38
C GLY A 99 -17.97 25.77 -12.84
N SER A 100 -16.78 25.64 -13.39
CA SER A 100 -16.16 24.38 -13.85
C SER A 100 -15.10 23.87 -12.87
N ALA A 101 -15.30 24.13 -11.56
CA ALA A 101 -14.33 23.74 -10.54
C ALA A 101 -14.09 22.22 -10.52
N THR A 102 -12.85 21.82 -10.36
CA THR A 102 -12.43 20.43 -10.14
C THR A 102 -11.76 20.30 -8.80
N LEU A 103 -11.75 19.10 -8.24
CA LEU A 103 -10.98 18.75 -7.07
C LEU A 103 -9.87 17.79 -7.48
N SER A 104 -8.64 18.22 -7.34
CA SER A 104 -7.45 17.37 -7.47
C SER A 104 -6.92 17.04 -6.09
N ILE A 105 -6.71 15.74 -5.84
CA ILE A 105 -6.19 15.21 -4.58
C ILE A 105 -4.78 14.68 -4.83
N TYR A 106 -3.84 15.12 -4.00
CA TYR A 106 -2.44 14.72 -4.04
C TYR A 106 -2.07 13.99 -2.76
N SER A 107 -1.10 13.11 -2.82
CA SER A 107 -0.48 12.52 -1.64
C SER A 107 0.61 13.43 -1.11
N LEU A 108 0.60 13.69 0.19
CA LEU A 108 1.71 14.34 0.91
C LEU A 108 2.73 13.31 1.43
N GLY A 109 2.52 12.02 1.17
CA GLY A 109 3.39 10.96 1.67
C GLY A 109 3.49 10.99 3.21
N ASN A 110 4.71 10.94 3.71
CA ASN A 110 5.00 10.97 5.15
C ASN A 110 4.99 12.39 5.75
N ASN A 111 4.77 13.43 4.93
CA ASN A 111 4.73 14.80 5.41
C ASN A 111 3.46 15.03 6.24
N ALA A 112 3.62 15.12 7.55
CA ALA A 112 2.52 15.23 8.48
C ALA A 112 1.70 16.51 8.27
N VAL A 113 0.39 16.38 8.42
CA VAL A 113 -0.57 17.50 8.48
C VAL A 113 -0.92 17.76 9.94
N SER A 114 -0.87 19.02 10.34
CA SER A 114 -1.20 19.49 11.69
C SER A 114 -2.17 20.65 11.64
N ASN A 115 -3.01 20.79 12.65
CA ASN A 115 -3.91 21.95 12.82
C ASN A 115 -3.13 23.26 13.07
N ALA A 116 -1.84 23.19 13.39
CA ALA A 116 -0.95 24.35 13.50
C ALA A 116 -0.31 24.76 12.16
N ASP A 117 -0.52 24.00 11.08
CA ASP A 117 0.12 24.27 9.80
C ASP A 117 -0.34 25.59 9.17
N THR A 118 0.61 26.20 8.49
CA THR A 118 0.47 27.41 7.70
C THR A 118 0.90 27.14 6.26
N TYR A 119 0.58 28.05 5.34
CA TYR A 119 1.03 27.90 3.96
C TYR A 119 2.56 27.82 3.87
N ASN A 120 3.26 28.65 4.64
CA ASN A 120 4.74 28.66 4.64
C ASN A 120 5.33 27.39 5.25
N SER A 121 4.74 26.79 6.31
CA SER A 121 5.24 25.56 6.91
C SER A 121 5.13 24.37 5.95
N GLN A 122 4.09 24.34 5.10
CA GLN A 122 3.83 23.23 4.16
C GLN A 122 4.29 23.51 2.73
N LYS A 123 4.85 24.69 2.44
CA LYS A 123 5.16 25.13 1.07
C LYS A 123 6.00 24.13 0.28
N ALA A 124 7.09 23.64 0.86
CA ALA A 124 7.97 22.67 0.19
C ALA A 124 7.24 21.35 -0.12
N ASN A 125 6.44 20.84 0.83
CA ASN A 125 5.67 19.61 0.68
C ASN A 125 4.57 19.76 -0.39
N VAL A 126 3.93 20.93 -0.45
CA VAL A 126 2.93 21.27 -1.47
C VAL A 126 3.55 21.34 -2.87
N GLU A 127 4.71 21.98 -3.00
CA GLU A 127 5.45 22.05 -4.27
C GLU A 127 5.88 20.67 -4.76
N GLU A 128 6.38 19.82 -3.86
CA GLU A 128 6.74 18.45 -4.19
C GLU A 128 5.52 17.60 -4.58
N ALA A 129 4.42 17.66 -3.83
CA ALA A 129 3.20 16.94 -4.15
C ALA A 129 2.67 17.33 -5.54
N ARG A 130 2.70 18.62 -5.88
CA ARG A 130 2.29 19.11 -7.21
C ARG A 130 3.20 18.62 -8.32
N LYS A 131 4.51 18.54 -8.08
CA LYS A 131 5.49 17.99 -9.03
C LYS A 131 5.22 16.52 -9.35
N ASN A 132 4.78 15.75 -8.35
CA ASN A 132 4.44 14.34 -8.50
C ASN A 132 3.09 14.12 -9.19
N GLY A 133 2.28 15.16 -9.35
CA GLY A 133 0.97 15.12 -9.96
C GLY A 133 -0.15 14.66 -9.02
N PRO A 134 -1.42 14.91 -9.40
CA PRO A 134 -2.56 14.48 -8.60
C PRO A 134 -2.75 12.97 -8.67
N PHE A 135 -3.10 12.36 -7.55
CA PHE A 135 -3.51 10.97 -7.49
C PHE A 135 -4.86 10.75 -8.21
N VAL A 136 -5.80 11.67 -7.97
CA VAL A 136 -7.12 11.64 -8.61
C VAL A 136 -7.65 13.06 -8.78
N THR A 137 -8.42 13.29 -9.84
CA THR A 137 -9.16 14.54 -10.07
C THR A 137 -10.62 14.20 -10.34
N ILE A 138 -11.53 14.86 -9.64
CA ILE A 138 -12.97 14.68 -9.77
C ILE A 138 -13.68 16.01 -10.06
N THR A 139 -14.91 15.92 -10.59
CA THR A 139 -15.86 17.03 -10.57
C THR A 139 -16.69 16.90 -9.30
N PRO A 140 -16.68 17.89 -8.38
CA PRO A 140 -17.44 17.83 -7.16
C PRO A 140 -18.94 17.71 -7.42
N LYS A 141 -19.65 17.00 -6.57
CA LYS A 141 -21.13 16.98 -6.54
C LYS A 141 -21.67 18.25 -5.88
N GLY A 142 -22.91 18.55 -6.16
CA GLY A 142 -23.62 19.73 -5.71
C GLY A 142 -24.07 20.59 -6.90
N THR A 143 -24.97 21.54 -6.63
CA THR A 143 -25.42 22.53 -7.62
C THR A 143 -24.53 23.75 -7.57
N HIS A 144 -24.64 24.63 -8.58
CA HIS A 144 -23.95 25.93 -8.65
C HIS A 144 -24.36 26.88 -7.50
N GLY A 145 -24.15 26.47 -6.23
CA GLY A 145 -24.58 27.22 -5.06
C GLY A 145 -23.97 26.73 -3.78
N LYS A 146 -24.51 27.21 -2.70
CA LYS A 146 -24.20 26.75 -1.35
C LYS A 146 -25.26 25.78 -0.88
N ALA A 147 -24.88 24.67 -0.24
CA ALA A 147 -25.81 23.70 0.34
C ALA A 147 -26.83 24.39 1.26
N ILE A 148 -26.39 25.35 2.06
CA ILE A 148 -27.25 26.10 3.00
C ILE A 148 -28.35 26.94 2.31
N PHE A 149 -28.13 27.36 1.04
CA PHE A 149 -29.09 28.22 0.35
C PHE A 149 -29.82 27.52 -0.79
N ASP A 150 -29.15 26.63 -1.47
CA ASP A 150 -29.57 26.05 -2.75
C ASP A 150 -30.01 24.61 -2.64
N ALA A 151 -29.82 23.97 -1.49
CA ALA A 151 -30.27 22.61 -1.21
C ALA A 151 -31.80 22.45 -1.18
N GLY A 152 -32.55 23.54 -1.38
CA GLY A 152 -33.98 23.46 -1.65
C GLY A 152 -34.37 22.70 -2.92
N ALA A 153 -33.41 22.57 -3.86
CA ALA A 153 -33.54 21.69 -5.02
C ALA A 153 -33.19 20.23 -4.69
N SER A 154 -32.43 19.98 -3.61
CA SER A 154 -32.12 18.64 -3.09
C SER A 154 -31.82 18.70 -1.58
N SER A 155 -32.77 18.21 -0.80
CA SER A 155 -32.66 18.04 0.65
C SER A 155 -31.96 16.71 1.01
N ASP A 156 -31.52 15.91 0.04
CA ASP A 156 -30.74 14.70 0.28
C ASP A 156 -29.25 15.04 0.28
N ILE A 157 -28.58 14.80 1.42
CA ILE A 157 -27.15 15.02 1.56
C ILE A 157 -26.31 14.26 0.51
N LYS A 158 -26.83 13.16 -0.03
CA LYS A 158 -26.17 12.36 -1.07
C LYS A 158 -25.88 13.14 -2.34
N ASP A 159 -26.69 14.15 -2.65
CA ASP A 159 -26.49 15.00 -3.82
C ASP A 159 -25.30 15.95 -3.67
N TRP A 160 -24.84 16.12 -2.44
CA TRP A 160 -23.68 16.94 -2.05
C TRP A 160 -22.46 16.09 -1.67
N THR A 161 -22.63 14.76 -1.55
CA THR A 161 -21.60 13.85 -1.07
C THR A 161 -20.79 13.26 -2.21
N ASN A 162 -19.47 13.41 -2.11
CA ASN A 162 -18.49 12.79 -2.99
C ASN A 162 -17.88 11.58 -2.32
N TYR A 163 -17.82 10.46 -3.04
CA TYR A 163 -17.12 9.25 -2.64
C TYR A 163 -15.93 9.07 -3.57
N ILE A 164 -14.73 9.06 -3.01
CA ILE A 164 -13.47 9.08 -3.74
C ILE A 164 -12.66 7.85 -3.37
N ASP A 165 -12.31 7.05 -4.36
CA ASP A 165 -11.46 5.87 -4.14
C ASP A 165 -10.02 6.29 -3.88
N LEU A 166 -9.53 5.96 -2.69
CA LEU A 166 -8.16 6.16 -2.24
C LEU A 166 -7.46 4.83 -1.92
N THR A 167 -7.99 3.71 -2.40
CA THR A 167 -7.52 2.36 -2.06
C THR A 167 -6.01 2.22 -2.24
N LEU A 168 -5.46 2.61 -3.39
CA LEU A 168 -4.02 2.49 -3.65
C LEU A 168 -3.17 3.35 -2.73
N LEU A 169 -3.64 4.56 -2.36
CA LEU A 169 -2.92 5.41 -1.39
C LEU A 169 -2.95 4.80 0.01
N ALA A 170 -4.12 4.31 0.43
CA ALA A 170 -4.29 3.67 1.73
C ALA A 170 -3.46 2.37 1.84
N GLN A 171 -3.43 1.55 0.80
CA GLN A 171 -2.60 0.35 0.73
C GLN A 171 -1.10 0.69 0.80
N LYS A 172 -0.67 1.74 0.11
CA LYS A 172 0.72 2.22 0.15
C LYS A 172 1.10 2.80 1.52
N CYS A 173 0.18 3.51 2.16
CA CYS A 173 0.35 4.03 3.51
C CYS A 173 0.36 2.89 4.55
N GLY A 174 -0.41 1.83 4.32
CA GLY A 174 -0.61 0.76 5.28
C GLY A 174 -1.34 1.25 6.52
N SER A 175 -0.84 0.92 7.71
CA SER A 175 -1.29 1.55 8.96
C SER A 175 -0.41 2.76 9.25
N GLY A 176 -1.03 3.88 9.53
CA GLY A 176 -0.34 5.14 9.80
C GLY A 176 -1.14 6.34 9.30
N LYS A 177 -0.46 7.45 9.08
CA LYS A 177 -1.13 8.69 8.65
C LYS A 177 -1.23 8.75 7.13
N LEU A 178 -2.46 8.77 6.62
CA LEU A 178 -2.75 9.11 5.24
C LEU A 178 -2.87 10.64 5.13
N ASN A 179 -1.86 11.29 4.57
CA ASN A 179 -1.78 12.75 4.44
C ASN A 179 -2.13 13.17 3.01
N LEU A 180 -3.12 14.05 2.87
CA LEU A 180 -3.72 14.44 1.62
C LEU A 180 -3.68 15.96 1.43
N LEU A 181 -3.46 16.39 0.19
CA LEU A 181 -3.57 17.78 -0.24
C LEU A 181 -4.71 17.89 -1.26
N PHE A 182 -5.55 18.91 -1.09
CA PHE A 182 -6.73 19.19 -1.91
C PHE A 182 -6.55 20.51 -2.63
N VAL A 183 -6.68 20.50 -3.95
CA VAL A 183 -6.47 21.66 -4.82
C VAL A 183 -7.61 21.78 -5.84
N ASN A 184 -8.07 23.00 -6.09
CA ASN A 184 -8.90 23.31 -7.24
C ASN A 184 -8.07 24.08 -8.29
N PRO A 185 -7.46 23.38 -9.26
CA PRO A 185 -6.56 23.97 -10.24
C PRO A 185 -7.31 24.66 -11.40
N SER A 186 -8.62 24.46 -11.52
CA SER A 186 -9.43 24.94 -12.64
C SER A 186 -10.11 26.29 -12.38
N ALA A 187 -9.93 26.88 -11.19
CA ALA A 187 -10.50 28.18 -10.86
C ALA A 187 -9.92 29.29 -11.74
N LYS A 188 -10.78 30.11 -12.32
CA LYS A 188 -10.40 31.33 -13.09
C LYS A 188 -10.53 32.59 -12.25
N THR A 189 -11.39 32.56 -11.27
CA THR A 189 -11.67 33.66 -10.34
C THR A 189 -11.93 33.12 -8.94
N LYS A 190 -11.94 33.97 -7.92
CA LYS A 190 -12.35 33.59 -6.55
C LYS A 190 -13.79 33.07 -6.49
N ASN A 191 -14.64 33.40 -7.47
CA ASN A 191 -16.01 32.91 -7.51
C ASN A 191 -16.10 31.44 -7.95
N ASP A 192 -15.05 30.90 -8.55
CA ASP A 192 -14.95 29.48 -8.93
C ASP A 192 -14.42 28.59 -7.77
N ALA A 193 -14.38 29.12 -6.56
CA ALA A 193 -13.97 28.35 -5.39
C ALA A 193 -14.92 27.17 -5.16
N VAL A 194 -14.36 26.01 -4.85
CA VAL A 194 -15.09 24.90 -4.27
C VAL A 194 -14.81 24.86 -2.77
N ARG A 195 -15.82 24.53 -1.99
CA ARG A 195 -15.71 24.35 -0.54
C ARG A 195 -16.26 23.01 -0.13
N PHE A 196 -15.55 22.35 0.75
CA PHE A 196 -15.99 21.13 1.41
C PHE A 196 -16.09 21.40 2.91
N TYR A 197 -17.06 20.81 3.56
CA TYR A 197 -17.13 20.88 5.02
C TYR A 197 -15.87 20.26 5.63
N SER A 198 -15.40 20.86 6.72
CA SER A 198 -14.24 20.40 7.51
C SER A 198 -14.69 19.53 8.69
N SER A 199 -13.74 19.09 9.52
CA SER A 199 -14.05 18.40 10.78
C SER A 199 -14.68 19.32 11.84
N ASP A 200 -14.61 20.64 11.65
CA ASP A 200 -15.21 21.66 12.53
C ASP A 200 -16.60 22.10 12.09
N ALA A 201 -17.15 21.49 11.02
CA ALA A 201 -18.49 21.80 10.55
C ALA A 201 -19.53 21.56 11.64
N LYS A 202 -20.55 22.44 11.68
CA LYS A 202 -21.67 22.36 12.62
C LYS A 202 -22.93 21.97 11.89
N ASP A 203 -23.99 21.65 12.64
CA ASP A 203 -25.31 21.43 12.07
C ASP A 203 -25.65 22.56 11.09
N MET A 204 -26.06 22.22 9.87
CA MET A 204 -26.48 23.13 8.85
C MET A 204 -27.99 23.03 8.65
N THR A 205 -28.71 24.10 8.96
CA THR A 205 -30.17 24.16 8.77
C THR A 205 -30.50 25.12 7.63
N ASN A 206 -31.24 24.64 6.65
CA ASN A 206 -31.81 25.48 5.60
C ASN A 206 -33.23 25.89 5.98
N THR A 207 -33.41 27.20 6.19
CA THR A 207 -34.69 27.83 6.52
C THR A 207 -35.32 28.57 5.32
N ASN A 208 -34.71 28.48 4.15
CA ASN A 208 -35.20 29.13 2.93
C ASN A 208 -36.19 28.27 2.13
N VAL A 209 -36.47 27.04 2.61
CA VAL A 209 -37.40 26.10 2.01
C VAL A 209 -38.35 25.54 3.05
N GLU A 210 -39.54 25.16 2.64
CA GLU A 210 -40.53 24.52 3.49
C GLU A 210 -40.85 23.11 2.98
N PRO A 211 -40.75 22.06 3.85
CA PRO A 211 -40.30 22.15 5.26
C PRO A 211 -38.80 22.43 5.38
N ASN A 212 -38.40 23.13 6.46
CA ASN A 212 -37.00 23.28 6.81
C ASN A 212 -36.32 21.92 6.96
N PHE A 213 -35.06 21.81 6.57
CA PHE A 213 -34.27 20.61 6.81
C PHE A 213 -32.92 20.93 7.45
N THR A 214 -32.33 19.94 8.12
CA THR A 214 -31.03 20.08 8.79
C THR A 214 -30.13 18.89 8.42
N PHE A 215 -28.92 19.21 7.96
CA PHE A 215 -27.83 18.25 7.92
C PHE A 215 -27.06 18.33 9.24
N LYS A 216 -26.83 17.19 9.87
CA LYS A 216 -26.09 17.10 11.14
C LYS A 216 -24.60 17.25 10.90
N ALA A 217 -23.87 17.79 11.86
CA ALA A 217 -22.43 17.96 11.80
C ALA A 217 -21.71 16.66 11.45
N GLU A 218 -22.11 15.54 12.06
CA GLU A 218 -21.57 14.20 11.81
C GLU A 218 -21.75 13.72 10.36
N ASP A 219 -22.84 14.16 9.68
CA ASP A 219 -23.09 13.88 8.27
C ASP A 219 -22.26 14.76 7.34
N LEU A 220 -21.76 15.90 7.83
CA LEU A 220 -20.97 16.85 7.06
C LEU A 220 -19.47 16.55 7.12
N HIS A 221 -18.99 16.02 8.23
CA HIS A 221 -17.57 15.81 8.45
C HIS A 221 -16.96 14.84 7.42
N PRO A 222 -15.73 15.11 6.94
CA PRO A 222 -14.99 14.17 6.10
C PRO A 222 -14.75 12.85 6.83
N GLN A 223 -14.89 11.75 6.11
CA GLN A 223 -14.70 10.40 6.67
C GLN A 223 -13.99 9.50 5.67
N LEU A 224 -13.07 8.69 6.16
CA LEU A 224 -12.43 7.62 5.40
C LEU A 224 -12.99 6.27 5.84
N THR A 225 -13.65 5.57 4.93
CA THR A 225 -14.12 4.20 5.17
C THR A 225 -13.08 3.23 4.62
N VAL A 226 -12.49 2.42 5.48
CA VAL A 226 -11.50 1.40 5.13
C VAL A 226 -12.12 0.02 5.31
N VAL A 227 -12.09 -0.79 4.27
CA VAL A 227 -12.48 -2.20 4.31
C VAL A 227 -11.19 -3.02 4.40
N TYR A 228 -11.09 -3.83 5.43
CA TYR A 228 -10.01 -4.78 5.65
C TYR A 228 -10.45 -6.17 5.22
N GLU A 229 -9.52 -6.94 4.68
CA GLU A 229 -9.70 -8.32 4.28
C GLU A 229 -8.70 -9.19 5.05
N GLU A 230 -9.18 -10.27 5.68
CA GLU A 230 -8.35 -11.18 6.44
C GLU A 230 -7.27 -11.82 5.57
N ILE A 231 -6.03 -11.81 6.06
CA ILE A 231 -4.90 -12.52 5.46
C ILE A 231 -4.90 -13.92 6.07
N LYS A 232 -5.28 -14.93 5.30
CA LYS A 232 -5.24 -16.32 5.75
C LYS A 232 -3.81 -16.72 6.08
N ASP A 233 -3.65 -17.47 7.19
CA ASP A 233 -2.35 -17.94 7.69
C ASP A 233 -1.37 -16.81 8.06
N ALA A 234 -1.89 -15.62 8.40
CA ALA A 234 -1.07 -14.55 8.95
C ALA A 234 -0.39 -14.99 10.25
N LYS A 235 0.88 -14.64 10.37
CA LYS A 235 1.70 -14.80 11.56
C LYS A 235 2.17 -13.43 12.03
N GLN A 236 2.32 -13.28 13.33
CA GLN A 236 2.97 -12.12 13.93
C GLN A 236 4.11 -12.58 14.82
N ASP A 237 5.26 -11.97 14.67
CA ASP A 237 6.40 -12.11 15.55
C ASP A 237 6.73 -10.81 16.23
N VAL A 238 7.05 -10.85 17.51
CA VAL A 238 7.49 -9.71 18.30
C VAL A 238 8.84 -10.03 18.90
N SER A 239 9.88 -9.38 18.42
CA SER A 239 11.25 -9.59 18.86
C SER A 239 11.80 -8.38 19.59
N LEU A 240 12.60 -8.64 20.62
CA LEU A 240 13.41 -7.64 21.31
C LEU A 240 14.76 -7.46 20.57
N PRO A 241 15.51 -6.37 20.83
CA PRO A 241 16.86 -6.26 20.32
C PRO A 241 17.72 -7.44 20.77
N THR A 242 18.44 -8.03 19.84
CA THR A 242 19.46 -9.06 20.14
C THR A 242 20.69 -8.44 20.79
N ALA A 243 20.98 -7.17 20.44
CA ALA A 243 21.98 -6.33 21.07
C ALA A 243 21.52 -4.88 21.00
N ASP A 244 21.74 -4.11 22.05
CA ASP A 244 21.57 -2.66 22.04
C ASP A 244 22.55 -1.96 22.99
N THR A 245 23.03 -0.84 22.56
CA THR A 245 23.96 0.00 23.33
C THR A 245 23.94 1.42 22.79
N TYR A 246 24.61 2.33 23.46
CA TYR A 246 25.01 3.59 22.85
C TYR A 246 26.49 3.83 23.05
N VAL A 247 27.09 4.57 22.15
CA VAL A 247 28.51 4.88 22.19
C VAL A 247 28.73 6.40 22.21
N ARG A 248 29.77 6.86 22.92
CA ARG A 248 30.02 8.26 23.18
C ARG A 248 31.43 8.63 22.71
N LYS A 249 31.53 9.58 21.79
CA LYS A 249 32.82 10.10 21.32
C LYS A 249 33.66 10.59 22.50
N GLY A 250 34.93 10.20 22.52
CA GLY A 250 35.87 10.58 23.57
C GLY A 250 35.66 9.88 24.92
N ASN A 251 34.85 8.84 24.98
CA ASN A 251 34.63 8.04 26.17
C ASN A 251 34.83 6.55 25.85
N LYS A 252 35.56 5.86 26.72
CA LYS A 252 35.86 4.41 26.61
C LYS A 252 34.94 3.55 27.48
N GLY A 253 33.87 4.15 28.04
CA GLY A 253 32.88 3.41 28.82
C GLY A 253 32.04 2.48 27.98
N ASN A 254 31.68 1.34 28.58
CA ASN A 254 30.74 0.39 28.01
C ASN A 254 29.35 0.69 28.56
N TYR A 255 28.37 0.78 27.71
CA TYR A 255 26.98 1.11 28.04
C TYR A 255 25.98 0.00 27.71
N ALA A 256 26.45 -1.21 27.45
CA ALA A 256 25.65 -2.37 27.03
C ALA A 256 24.55 -2.76 28.04
N SER A 257 24.75 -2.56 29.32
CA SER A 257 23.79 -2.89 30.38
C SER A 257 23.00 -1.69 30.92
N ASN A 258 23.06 -0.57 30.24
CA ASN A 258 22.30 0.61 30.65
C ASN A 258 20.81 0.43 30.32
N THR A 259 19.94 0.85 31.23
CA THR A 259 18.48 0.79 31.03
C THR A 259 17.95 1.80 30.02
N THR A 260 18.78 2.78 29.64
CA THR A 260 18.47 3.79 28.61
C THR A 260 19.68 4.08 27.76
N MET A 261 19.47 4.43 26.52
CA MET A 261 20.50 4.95 25.60
C MET A 261 20.34 6.44 25.39
N GLU A 262 21.44 7.17 25.47
CA GLU A 262 21.48 8.62 25.27
C GLU A 262 21.91 8.96 23.85
N ILE A 263 21.12 9.81 23.17
CA ILE A 263 21.37 10.23 21.80
C ILE A 263 21.43 11.76 21.76
N ARG A 264 22.55 12.32 21.25
CA ARG A 264 22.75 13.75 21.00
C ARG A 264 24.03 13.99 20.20
N SER A 265 24.06 15.02 19.38
CA SER A 265 25.28 15.42 18.64
C SER A 265 25.36 16.92 18.45
N SER A 266 26.57 17.50 18.53
CA SER A 266 26.82 18.84 18.03
C SER A 266 26.98 18.86 16.51
N GLU A 267 26.85 20.03 15.90
CA GLU A 267 26.98 20.20 14.45
C GLU A 267 28.37 19.75 13.95
N ASP A 268 29.42 20.09 14.69
CA ASP A 268 30.81 19.71 14.41
C ASP A 268 31.15 18.28 14.85
N ARG A 269 30.18 17.55 15.42
CA ARG A 269 30.38 16.20 15.98
C ARG A 269 31.45 16.12 17.06
N ALA A 270 31.76 17.23 17.73
CA ALA A 270 32.63 17.22 18.92
C ALA A 270 31.93 16.47 20.07
N THR A 271 30.65 16.71 20.25
CA THR A 271 29.74 15.81 21.01
C THR A 271 29.04 14.89 20.03
N ASP A 272 29.19 13.59 20.20
CA ASP A 272 28.57 12.61 19.33
C ASP A 272 28.23 11.32 20.11
N PHE A 273 26.94 11.16 20.47
CA PHE A 273 26.40 10.05 21.21
C PHE A 273 25.30 9.42 20.34
N VAL A 274 25.53 8.20 19.93
CA VAL A 274 24.63 7.48 19.01
C VAL A 274 24.17 6.18 19.63
N GLY A 275 22.92 5.80 19.33
CA GLY A 275 22.36 4.52 19.72
C GLY A 275 22.57 3.47 18.63
N LEU A 276 22.85 2.24 19.04
CA LEU A 276 23.00 1.08 18.16
C LEU A 276 22.03 0.00 18.64
N MET A 277 21.29 -0.61 17.73
CA MET A 277 20.39 -1.73 18.00
C MET A 277 20.48 -2.77 16.90
N SER A 278 20.45 -4.05 17.27
CA SER A 278 20.35 -5.20 16.36
C SER A 278 19.08 -5.98 16.63
N PHE A 279 18.45 -6.47 15.57
CA PHE A 279 17.23 -7.28 15.65
C PHE A 279 17.39 -8.57 14.82
N ALA A 280 16.63 -9.58 15.22
CA ALA A 280 16.42 -10.78 14.42
C ALA A 280 14.93 -10.95 14.13
N MET A 281 14.61 -11.17 12.85
CA MET A 281 13.27 -11.53 12.40
C MET A 281 13.14 -13.07 12.33
N PRO A 282 11.91 -13.61 12.23
CA PRO A 282 11.73 -15.03 11.94
C PRO A 282 12.52 -15.47 10.70
N ALA A 283 13.18 -16.62 10.77
CA ALA A 283 14.01 -17.10 9.67
C ALA A 283 13.19 -17.35 8.38
N GLU A 284 11.91 -17.65 8.52
CA GLU A 284 11.00 -17.92 7.39
C GLU A 284 10.86 -16.73 6.45
N VAL A 285 10.95 -15.49 6.93
CA VAL A 285 10.70 -14.28 6.13
C VAL A 285 11.74 -14.00 5.05
N ILE A 286 12.89 -14.67 5.08
CA ILE A 286 13.91 -14.58 4.02
C ILE A 286 13.60 -15.50 2.82
N TYR A 287 12.64 -16.40 2.95
CA TYR A 287 12.25 -17.30 1.87
C TYR A 287 11.12 -16.71 1.03
N SER A 288 11.12 -17.00 -0.25
CA SER A 288 10.20 -16.45 -1.23
C SER A 288 8.74 -16.84 -1.00
N ASN A 289 8.48 -17.92 -0.28
CA ASN A 289 7.13 -18.39 0.03
C ASN A 289 6.49 -17.65 1.22
N TYR A 290 7.19 -16.73 1.86
CA TYR A 290 6.62 -15.83 2.86
C TYR A 290 6.71 -14.37 2.40
N ALA A 291 5.68 -13.61 2.67
CA ALA A 291 5.62 -12.18 2.43
C ALA A 291 5.48 -11.44 3.75
N ILE A 292 6.35 -10.47 3.98
CA ILE A 292 6.19 -9.52 5.07
C ILE A 292 5.07 -8.57 4.68
N ASN A 293 4.01 -8.50 5.49
CA ASN A 293 2.89 -7.59 5.29
C ASN A 293 3.19 -6.23 5.95
N LYS A 294 3.74 -6.29 7.17
CA LYS A 294 4.09 -5.12 7.95
C LYS A 294 5.24 -5.40 8.88
N ALA A 295 6.07 -4.37 9.10
CA ALA A 295 7.05 -4.37 10.18
C ALA A 295 7.01 -3.02 10.89
N THR A 296 7.02 -3.06 12.22
CA THR A 296 6.92 -1.87 13.06
C THR A 296 7.99 -1.92 14.15
N LEU A 297 8.81 -0.88 14.23
CA LEU A 297 9.72 -0.69 15.34
C LEU A 297 9.09 0.25 16.37
N ARG A 298 8.93 -0.23 17.60
CA ARG A 298 8.49 0.54 18.76
C ARG A 298 9.69 0.94 19.60
N LEU A 299 9.82 2.23 19.87
CA LEU A 299 10.81 2.81 20.79
C LEU A 299 10.10 3.65 21.83
N VAL A 300 10.45 3.52 23.09
CA VAL A 300 9.85 4.30 24.18
C VAL A 300 10.86 5.32 24.70
N SER A 301 10.48 6.61 24.66
CA SER A 301 11.31 7.71 25.16
C SER A 301 11.28 7.74 26.70
N GLU A 302 12.44 7.73 27.33
CA GLU A 302 12.54 8.17 28.74
C GLU A 302 12.50 9.70 28.81
N ARG A 303 13.11 10.36 27.80
CA ARG A 303 13.24 11.81 27.74
C ARG A 303 13.45 12.29 26.30
N ALA A 304 12.85 13.42 25.93
CA ALA A 304 13.14 14.08 24.66
C ALA A 304 13.23 15.60 24.84
N LYS A 305 14.44 16.19 24.76
CA LYS A 305 14.69 17.62 24.93
C LYS A 305 15.20 18.28 23.64
N GLY A 306 14.88 19.56 23.49
CA GLY A 306 15.30 20.40 22.37
C GLY A 306 14.69 19.96 21.03
N SER A 307 15.41 20.13 19.90
CA SER A 307 15.03 19.47 18.65
C SER A 307 14.99 17.97 18.88
N ARG A 308 13.93 17.32 18.44
CA ARG A 308 13.63 15.91 18.75
C ARG A 308 13.79 15.01 17.55
N THR A 309 14.22 15.56 16.41
CA THR A 309 14.44 14.80 15.18
C THR A 309 15.48 13.73 15.39
N ILE A 310 15.13 12.49 15.17
CA ILE A 310 16.00 11.32 15.22
C ILE A 310 16.02 10.71 13.82
N ASN A 311 17.22 10.54 13.28
CA ASN A 311 17.48 9.81 12.06
C ASN A 311 17.83 8.37 12.38
N VAL A 312 17.26 7.44 11.64
CA VAL A 312 17.51 5.99 11.76
C VAL A 312 18.21 5.54 10.48
N TYR A 313 19.40 5.00 10.61
CA TYR A 313 20.21 4.56 9.48
C TYR A 313 20.41 3.04 9.53
N LYS A 314 20.57 2.41 8.36
CA LYS A 314 21.14 1.08 8.25
C LYS A 314 22.54 1.06 8.89
N TYR A 315 22.80 0.01 9.65
CA TYR A 315 24.10 -0.15 10.30
C TYR A 315 24.67 -1.55 10.06
N THR A 316 25.97 -1.67 10.17
CA THR A 316 26.66 -2.95 10.15
C THR A 316 26.48 -3.67 11.50
N SER A 317 26.83 -4.95 11.57
CA SER A 317 26.87 -5.68 12.84
C SER A 317 27.87 -5.04 13.80
N PHE A 318 27.56 -5.07 15.08
CA PHE A 318 28.42 -4.56 16.16
C PHE A 318 28.38 -5.50 17.36
N GLU A 319 29.40 -5.42 18.20
CA GLU A 319 29.42 -6.10 19.50
C GLU A 319 28.78 -5.18 20.55
N GLU A 320 27.88 -5.75 21.38
CA GLU A 320 27.11 -4.97 22.35
C GLU A 320 27.97 -4.17 23.33
N ASN A 321 29.15 -4.66 23.67
CA ASN A 321 30.13 -4.03 24.55
C ASN A 321 31.10 -3.09 23.81
N THR A 322 30.78 -2.70 22.56
CA THR A 322 31.65 -1.82 21.75
C THR A 322 31.76 -0.42 22.33
N ILE A 323 32.76 0.31 21.88
CA ILE A 323 32.99 1.71 22.23
C ILE A 323 33.05 2.57 20.96
N TYR A 324 32.87 3.90 21.10
CA TYR A 324 32.84 4.82 19.96
C TYR A 324 34.07 4.70 19.05
N ASP A 325 35.28 4.59 19.63
CA ASP A 325 36.51 4.54 18.84
C ASP A 325 36.56 3.34 17.89
N ASN A 326 35.98 2.20 18.29
CA ASN A 326 35.91 1.02 17.45
C ASN A 326 34.88 1.16 16.31
N GLU A 327 33.83 1.95 16.52
CA GLU A 327 32.72 2.13 15.61
C GLU A 327 32.80 3.43 14.79
N SER A 328 33.75 4.29 15.02
CA SER A 328 33.81 5.64 14.45
C SER A 328 33.74 5.68 12.93
N THR A 329 34.40 4.73 12.23
CA THR A 329 34.38 4.60 10.78
C THR A 329 33.00 4.09 10.30
N ASN A 330 32.42 3.10 10.97
CA ASN A 330 31.13 2.54 10.67
C ASN A 330 30.02 3.58 10.88
N ILE A 331 30.08 4.36 11.97
CA ILE A 331 29.16 5.45 12.27
C ILE A 331 29.19 6.51 11.16
N ALA A 332 30.41 6.93 10.74
CA ALA A 332 30.55 7.90 9.66
C ALA A 332 29.99 7.38 8.33
N SER A 333 30.26 6.12 8.00
CA SER A 333 29.79 5.47 6.78
C SER A 333 28.27 5.24 6.76
N ALA A 334 27.64 5.05 7.92
CA ALA A 334 26.19 4.85 8.02
C ALA A 334 25.40 6.14 7.74
N ARG A 335 25.95 7.31 8.05
CA ARG A 335 25.26 8.61 7.96
C ARG A 335 25.19 9.17 6.53
N THR A 336 24.68 8.37 5.60
CA THR A 336 24.48 8.78 4.20
C THR A 336 23.00 8.73 3.87
N ALA A 337 22.58 9.45 2.82
CA ALA A 337 21.20 9.43 2.37
C ALA A 337 20.74 8.03 1.97
N ASP A 338 21.62 7.23 1.36
CA ASP A 338 21.32 5.86 0.91
C ASP A 338 21.09 4.87 2.07
N ASN A 339 21.64 5.18 3.25
CA ASN A 339 21.47 4.37 4.44
C ASN A 339 20.34 4.87 5.36
N LEU A 340 19.76 6.03 5.07
CA LEU A 340 18.66 6.57 5.86
C LEU A 340 17.41 5.70 5.67
N ILE A 341 16.93 5.10 6.76
CA ILE A 341 15.70 4.31 6.77
C ILE A 341 14.50 5.24 6.95
N CYS A 342 14.54 6.06 8.02
CA CYS A 342 13.50 7.05 8.31
C CYS A 342 14.02 8.14 9.25
N SER A 343 13.24 9.21 9.37
CA SER A 343 13.41 10.23 10.40
C SER A 343 12.10 10.42 11.13
N PHE A 344 12.14 10.70 12.44
CA PHE A 344 10.94 10.92 13.24
C PHE A 344 11.21 11.95 14.35
N GLU A 345 10.14 12.55 14.86
CA GLU A 345 10.17 13.41 16.04
C GLU A 345 9.88 12.57 17.28
N ALA A 346 10.87 12.43 18.17
CA ALA A 346 10.73 11.68 19.40
C ALA A 346 9.62 12.29 20.28
N VAL A 347 8.68 11.48 20.77
CA VAL A 347 7.61 11.91 21.68
C VAL A 347 8.13 12.17 23.10
N GLY A 348 7.36 12.85 23.94
CA GLY A 348 7.75 13.23 25.30
C GLY A 348 8.46 14.60 25.34
N GLN A 349 7.94 15.60 24.60
CA GLN A 349 8.52 16.94 24.43
C GLN A 349 8.93 17.59 25.76
N ASP A 350 10.22 17.88 25.90
CA ASP A 350 10.89 18.50 27.08
C ASP A 350 10.56 17.82 28.44
N ALA A 351 9.89 16.67 28.39
CA ALA A 351 9.46 15.91 29.55
C ALA A 351 10.39 14.71 29.82
N SER A 352 10.29 14.16 31.02
CA SER A 352 10.94 12.91 31.40
C SER A 352 9.89 12.03 32.08
N ILE A 353 9.85 10.76 31.76
CA ILE A 353 8.90 9.80 32.34
C ILE A 353 9.01 9.78 33.88
N ALA A 354 10.23 9.95 34.40
CA ALA A 354 10.49 9.96 35.84
C ALA A 354 9.88 11.17 36.58
N VAL A 355 9.61 12.29 35.89
CA VAL A 355 9.15 13.54 36.48
C VAL A 355 7.75 13.91 36.06
N ASP A 356 7.46 13.72 34.77
CA ASP A 356 6.29 14.29 34.10
C ASP A 356 5.16 13.30 33.86
N ALA A 357 5.41 11.99 34.03
CA ALA A 357 4.40 10.94 33.78
C ALA A 357 3.12 11.10 34.64
N LEU A 358 3.15 11.88 35.72
CA LEU A 358 1.98 12.19 36.53
C LEU A 358 1.05 13.24 35.93
N LYS A 359 1.51 14.02 34.98
CA LYS A 359 0.65 14.97 34.26
C LYS A 359 -0.34 14.19 33.39
N ASN A 360 -1.60 14.63 33.35
CA ASN A 360 -2.67 13.90 32.67
C ASN A 360 -2.36 13.50 31.22
N GLU A 361 -1.62 14.35 30.50
CA GLU A 361 -1.18 14.13 29.13
C GLU A 361 -0.11 13.04 28.96
N TYR A 362 0.58 12.63 30.05
CA TYR A 362 1.72 11.70 30.04
C TYR A 362 1.48 10.40 30.84
N LYS A 363 0.27 10.18 31.38
CA LYS A 363 -0.03 8.99 32.19
C LYS A 363 -0.06 7.69 31.43
N GLU A 364 -0.33 7.77 30.13
CA GLU A 364 -0.41 6.60 29.27
C GLU A 364 0.94 6.35 28.57
N ILE A 365 1.34 5.10 28.47
CA ILE A 365 2.60 4.72 27.78
C ILE A 365 2.66 5.24 26.34
N ASN A 366 1.51 5.39 25.69
CA ASN A 366 1.42 5.90 24.32
C ASN A 366 1.97 7.33 24.18
N ALA A 367 1.95 8.15 25.24
CA ALA A 367 2.53 9.48 25.25
C ALA A 367 4.08 9.45 25.13
N TRP A 368 4.68 8.31 25.37
CA TRP A 368 6.12 8.07 25.35
C TRP A 368 6.56 7.14 24.22
N THR A 369 5.59 6.55 23.49
CA THR A 369 5.84 5.52 22.47
C THR A 369 5.98 6.13 21.09
N ASN A 370 7.11 5.85 20.44
CA ASN A 370 7.37 6.13 19.03
C ASN A 370 7.16 4.85 18.24
N THR A 371 6.34 4.91 17.20
CA THR A 371 6.04 3.79 16.32
C THR A 371 6.53 4.12 14.92
N LEU A 372 7.48 3.33 14.42
CA LEU A 372 8.14 3.56 13.15
C LEU A 372 7.78 2.45 12.16
N ASP A 373 7.41 2.83 10.95
CA ASP A 373 7.19 1.86 9.88
C ASP A 373 8.55 1.42 9.31
N PHE A 374 8.83 0.13 9.44
CA PHE A 374 10.04 -0.54 8.95
C PHE A 374 9.76 -1.48 7.79
N THR A 375 8.54 -1.48 7.27
CA THR A 375 8.05 -2.47 6.31
C THR A 375 8.92 -2.54 5.05
N ASP A 376 9.15 -1.41 4.39
CA ASP A 376 9.94 -1.38 3.15
C ASP A 376 11.42 -1.71 3.41
N PHE A 377 11.94 -1.29 4.56
CA PHE A 377 13.31 -1.60 4.94
C PHE A 377 13.50 -3.10 5.12
N VAL A 378 12.67 -3.76 5.92
CA VAL A 378 12.83 -5.20 6.19
C VAL A 378 12.51 -6.07 4.98
N LYS A 379 11.60 -5.64 4.08
CA LYS A 379 11.35 -6.31 2.80
C LYS A 379 12.56 -6.30 1.86
N GLY A 380 13.45 -5.33 2.01
CA GLY A 380 14.67 -5.19 1.21
C GLY A 380 15.88 -5.95 1.77
N LEU A 381 15.72 -6.71 2.85
CA LEU A 381 16.82 -7.44 3.48
C LEU A 381 16.97 -8.85 2.88
N ASP A 382 18.23 -9.27 2.66
CA ASP A 382 18.59 -10.63 2.24
C ASP A 382 18.85 -11.55 3.45
N THR A 383 18.83 -11.00 4.67
CA THR A 383 19.07 -11.72 5.92
C THR A 383 17.94 -11.44 6.91
N ASN A 384 17.72 -12.38 7.84
CA ASN A 384 16.74 -12.18 8.91
C ASN A 384 17.30 -11.38 10.11
N THR A 385 18.52 -10.89 10.03
CA THR A 385 19.13 -10.02 11.05
C THR A 385 19.55 -8.71 10.44
N PHE A 386 19.40 -7.63 11.22
CA PHE A 386 19.86 -6.30 10.83
C PHE A 386 20.25 -5.47 12.03
N SER A 387 21.02 -4.42 11.79
CA SER A 387 21.36 -3.42 12.79
C SER A 387 20.99 -2.02 12.30
N ILE A 388 20.69 -1.15 13.26
CA ILE A 388 20.37 0.26 13.02
C ILE A 388 21.20 1.18 13.89
N LEU A 389 21.43 2.39 13.41
CA LEU A 389 22.02 3.50 14.12
C LEU A 389 20.98 4.60 14.32
N LEU A 390 20.81 5.04 15.56
CA LEU A 390 19.98 6.18 15.94
C LEU A 390 20.88 7.41 16.13
N ASP A 391 20.59 8.48 15.38
CA ASP A 391 21.35 9.73 15.40
C ASP A 391 20.42 10.94 15.62
N LYS A 392 20.86 11.87 16.45
CA LYS A 392 20.19 13.15 16.67
C LYS A 392 21.06 14.26 16.10
N PRO A 393 20.84 14.69 14.86
CA PRO A 393 21.72 15.65 14.21
C PRO A 393 21.61 17.05 14.85
N ASN A 394 22.77 17.74 14.97
CA ASN A 394 22.88 19.16 15.28
C ASN A 394 22.16 19.60 16.57
N ASN A 395 22.05 18.73 17.56
CA ASN A 395 21.40 19.06 18.82
C ASN A 395 22.04 18.35 20.02
N THR A 396 22.59 19.09 20.95
CA THR A 396 23.22 18.58 22.15
C THR A 396 22.28 18.33 23.32
N ALA A 397 21.01 18.73 23.20
CA ALA A 397 20.00 18.38 24.21
C ALA A 397 19.69 16.88 24.16
N GLN A 398 19.51 16.27 25.32
CA GLN A 398 19.39 14.81 25.44
C GLN A 398 18.07 14.28 24.91
N THR A 399 18.15 13.17 24.15
CA THR A 399 17.05 12.23 23.96
C THR A 399 17.49 10.88 24.48
N LEU A 400 16.66 10.27 25.34
CA LEU A 400 16.91 8.97 25.91
C LEU A 400 15.76 8.02 25.51
N PHE A 401 16.13 6.87 24.97
CA PHE A 401 15.20 5.75 24.76
C PHE A 401 15.53 4.62 25.73
N PHE A 402 14.50 3.90 26.16
CA PHE A 402 14.74 2.67 26.91
C PHE A 402 15.45 1.63 26.04
N THR A 403 16.24 0.76 26.68
CA THR A 403 16.97 -0.37 26.08
C THR A 403 16.28 -1.68 26.43
N LYS A 404 16.78 -2.81 25.88
CA LYS A 404 16.32 -4.15 26.28
C LYS A 404 16.55 -4.48 27.76
N ASP A 405 17.46 -3.73 28.41
CA ASP A 405 17.80 -3.85 29.83
C ASP A 405 16.94 -3.00 30.75
N ALA A 406 15.92 -2.31 30.19
CA ALA A 406 14.94 -1.58 30.99
C ALA A 406 14.29 -2.48 32.04
N LYS A 407 13.93 -1.85 33.15
CA LYS A 407 13.25 -2.50 34.29
C LYS A 407 11.87 -1.87 34.45
N ASP A 408 11.02 -2.53 35.22
CA ASP A 408 9.75 -1.93 35.62
C ASP A 408 10.00 -0.54 36.19
N PHE A 409 9.21 0.40 35.74
CA PHE A 409 9.27 1.79 36.20
C PHE A 409 8.07 2.06 37.10
N THR A 410 8.35 2.57 38.29
CA THR A 410 7.31 3.04 39.20
C THR A 410 7.64 4.47 39.61
N ASN A 411 6.68 5.37 39.47
CA ASN A 411 6.87 6.73 39.94
C ASN A 411 6.81 6.76 41.47
N THR A 412 7.93 7.12 42.08
CA THR A 412 8.05 7.16 43.58
C THR A 412 7.28 8.30 44.23
N LYS A 413 6.78 9.27 43.44
CA LYS A 413 5.97 10.37 43.93
C LYS A 413 4.47 10.04 43.95
N ASP A 414 4.07 9.06 43.15
CA ASP A 414 2.73 8.54 43.08
C ASP A 414 2.81 7.03 42.73
N GLU A 415 2.67 6.19 43.73
CA GLU A 415 2.75 4.72 43.62
C GLU A 415 1.66 4.12 42.71
N THR A 416 0.72 4.90 42.24
CA THR A 416 -0.37 4.44 41.38
C THR A 416 0.02 4.32 39.90
N LEU A 417 1.17 4.93 39.48
CA LEU A 417 1.65 4.86 38.10
C LEU A 417 2.86 3.95 38.00
N SER A 418 2.70 2.87 37.25
CA SER A 418 3.79 1.94 36.91
C SER A 418 3.70 1.53 35.46
N PHE A 419 4.85 1.38 34.81
CA PHE A 419 5.00 0.74 33.51
C PHE A 419 5.86 -0.51 33.70
N SER A 420 5.42 -1.61 33.13
CA SER A 420 6.20 -2.84 33.14
C SER A 420 7.43 -2.74 32.23
N LYS A 421 8.41 -3.59 32.45
CA LYS A 421 9.53 -3.74 31.52
C LYS A 421 9.06 -3.90 30.07
N ASP A 422 8.04 -4.73 29.84
CA ASP A 422 7.53 -5.05 28.50
C ASP A 422 6.87 -3.84 27.81
N ASP A 423 6.36 -2.88 28.60
CA ASP A 423 5.87 -1.60 28.08
C ASP A 423 7.00 -0.69 27.61
N LEU A 424 8.21 -0.83 28.16
CA LEU A 424 9.32 0.11 27.98
C LEU A 424 10.34 -0.35 26.93
N VAL A 425 10.61 -1.66 26.81
CA VAL A 425 11.66 -2.17 25.94
C VAL A 425 11.37 -1.95 24.47
N PRO A 426 12.39 -1.73 23.62
CA PRO A 426 12.24 -1.67 22.19
C PRO A 426 11.66 -2.99 21.64
N GLN A 427 10.76 -2.91 20.68
CA GLN A 427 10.16 -4.10 20.06
C GLN A 427 10.07 -3.93 18.56
N LEU A 428 10.49 -4.97 17.83
CA LEU A 428 10.22 -5.13 16.42
C LEU A 428 9.04 -6.10 16.28
N THR A 429 7.93 -5.63 15.71
CA THR A 429 6.79 -6.46 15.36
C THR A 429 6.79 -6.69 13.86
N VAL A 430 6.76 -7.95 13.42
CA VAL A 430 6.70 -8.34 12.01
C VAL A 430 5.45 -9.17 11.77
N ASP A 431 4.56 -8.66 10.91
CA ASP A 431 3.40 -9.37 10.40
C ASP A 431 3.76 -9.97 9.04
N TYR A 432 3.59 -11.27 8.86
CA TYR A 432 3.93 -11.99 7.64
C TYR A 432 2.96 -13.15 7.40
N ALA A 433 2.89 -13.60 6.16
CA ALA A 433 2.02 -14.71 5.76
C ALA A 433 2.64 -15.48 4.59
N LEU A 434 2.05 -16.60 4.21
CA LEU A 434 2.37 -17.22 2.94
C LEU A 434 2.12 -16.25 1.79
N ALA A 435 3.07 -16.13 0.89
CA ALA A 435 2.97 -15.28 -0.29
C ALA A 435 1.79 -15.69 -1.17
N SER A 436 1.18 -14.74 -1.84
CA SER A 436 0.13 -15.00 -2.82
C SER A 436 0.23 -14.03 -3.98
N HIS A 437 -0.24 -14.47 -5.15
CA HIS A 437 -0.29 -13.65 -6.35
C HIS A 437 -1.65 -13.84 -7.04
N THR A 438 -2.31 -12.74 -7.38
CA THR A 438 -3.56 -12.78 -8.13
C THR A 438 -3.28 -12.51 -9.60
N LEU A 439 -3.55 -13.50 -10.45
CA LEU A 439 -3.45 -13.41 -11.89
C LEU A 439 -4.83 -13.12 -12.48
N GLN A 440 -4.94 -12.07 -13.29
CA GLN A 440 -6.11 -11.81 -14.11
C GLN A 440 -5.96 -12.54 -15.46
N VAL A 441 -6.88 -13.45 -15.74
CA VAL A 441 -7.04 -14.06 -17.07
C VAL A 441 -8.14 -13.32 -17.79
N THR A 442 -7.82 -12.82 -18.99
CA THR A 442 -8.77 -12.09 -19.84
C THR A 442 -9.64 -13.08 -20.65
N ASP A 443 -10.54 -12.56 -21.48
CA ASP A 443 -11.34 -13.32 -22.45
C ASP A 443 -10.51 -14.18 -23.42
N ALA A 444 -9.20 -13.91 -23.53
CA ALA A 444 -8.25 -14.76 -24.25
C ALA A 444 -8.13 -16.18 -23.65
N GLY A 445 -8.54 -16.38 -22.40
CA GLY A 445 -8.49 -17.67 -21.73
C GLY A 445 -7.07 -18.17 -21.42
N ALA A 446 -6.05 -17.33 -21.60
CA ALA A 446 -4.66 -17.73 -21.40
C ALA A 446 -3.81 -16.56 -20.86
N ALA A 447 -2.81 -16.90 -20.05
CA ALA A 447 -1.80 -15.98 -19.52
C ALA A 447 -0.49 -16.72 -19.29
N THR A 448 0.62 -16.00 -19.12
CA THR A 448 1.87 -16.59 -18.60
C THR A 448 2.07 -16.19 -17.14
N LEU A 449 2.67 -17.07 -16.36
CA LEU A 449 2.94 -16.85 -14.95
C LEU A 449 4.29 -17.44 -14.54
N VAL A 450 5.02 -16.73 -13.69
CA VAL A 450 6.16 -17.27 -12.94
C VAL A 450 6.12 -16.74 -11.51
N LEU A 451 6.31 -17.61 -10.53
CA LEU A 451 6.33 -17.25 -9.12
C LEU A 451 7.61 -17.77 -8.45
N PRO A 452 8.21 -17.04 -7.51
CA PRO A 452 9.44 -17.46 -6.84
C PRO A 452 9.19 -18.55 -5.77
N TYR A 453 7.97 -19.02 -5.61
CA TYR A 453 7.53 -20.03 -4.65
C TYR A 453 6.69 -21.11 -5.33
N GLU A 454 6.66 -22.29 -4.72
CA GLU A 454 5.74 -23.37 -5.10
C GLU A 454 4.30 -22.97 -4.74
N THR A 455 3.36 -23.21 -5.65
CA THR A 455 1.94 -22.85 -5.44
C THR A 455 1.03 -23.99 -5.88
N GLU A 456 -0.10 -24.18 -5.20
CA GLU A 456 -1.19 -25.03 -5.69
C GLU A 456 -1.83 -24.43 -6.92
N ILE A 457 -2.26 -25.27 -7.85
CA ILE A 457 -3.01 -24.85 -9.03
C ILE A 457 -4.47 -24.59 -8.60
N PRO A 458 -4.97 -23.35 -8.73
CA PRO A 458 -6.34 -23.03 -8.34
C PRO A 458 -7.38 -23.81 -9.12
N GLU A 459 -8.55 -24.03 -8.52
CA GLU A 459 -9.69 -24.69 -9.19
C GLU A 459 -10.08 -23.94 -10.49
N GLY A 460 -10.34 -24.71 -11.56
CA GLY A 460 -10.66 -24.16 -12.88
C GLY A 460 -9.46 -23.68 -13.69
N VAL A 461 -8.24 -23.83 -13.16
CA VAL A 461 -7.00 -23.46 -13.83
C VAL A 461 -6.24 -24.69 -14.28
N LYS A 462 -5.65 -24.64 -15.48
CA LYS A 462 -4.64 -25.57 -15.95
C LYS A 462 -3.32 -24.86 -16.17
N ALA A 463 -2.22 -25.46 -15.77
CA ALA A 463 -0.87 -24.94 -15.90
C ALA A 463 -0.02 -25.85 -16.76
N TYR A 464 0.79 -25.27 -17.67
CA TYR A 464 1.61 -26.02 -18.61
C TYR A 464 3.03 -25.46 -18.66
N THR A 465 4.03 -26.32 -18.71
CA THR A 465 5.35 -25.97 -19.22
C THR A 465 5.32 -26.00 -20.74
N LEU A 466 6.18 -25.21 -21.42
CA LEU A 466 6.24 -25.15 -22.87
C LEU A 466 7.65 -25.44 -23.37
N THR A 467 7.76 -26.31 -24.38
CA THR A 467 9.00 -26.57 -25.07
C THR A 467 8.80 -26.41 -26.59
N TYR A 468 9.65 -25.60 -27.23
CA TYR A 468 9.67 -25.52 -28.69
C TYR A 468 10.00 -26.91 -29.26
N ALA A 469 9.22 -27.37 -30.22
CA ALA A 469 9.42 -28.67 -30.86
C ALA A 469 10.07 -28.53 -32.23
N SER A 470 9.34 -27.96 -33.21
CA SER A 470 9.82 -27.72 -34.54
C SER A 470 8.83 -26.87 -35.35
N GLY A 471 9.30 -26.21 -36.39
CA GLY A 471 8.46 -25.42 -37.28
C GLY A 471 7.79 -24.24 -36.55
N ASN A 472 6.49 -24.29 -36.42
CA ASN A 472 5.70 -23.25 -35.72
C ASN A 472 4.97 -23.78 -34.49
N LYS A 473 5.52 -24.79 -33.81
CA LYS A 473 4.86 -25.45 -32.66
C LYS A 473 5.68 -25.37 -31.38
N ALA A 474 5.01 -25.05 -30.27
CA ALA A 474 5.45 -25.24 -28.93
C ALA A 474 4.55 -26.30 -28.23
N VAL A 475 5.15 -27.35 -27.69
CA VAL A 475 4.43 -28.42 -27.00
C VAL A 475 4.20 -28.04 -25.56
N ALA A 476 2.95 -28.14 -25.12
CA ALA A 476 2.53 -27.92 -23.74
C ALA A 476 2.48 -29.23 -22.96
N THR A 477 3.13 -29.25 -21.80
CA THR A 477 3.08 -30.38 -20.86
C THR A 477 2.35 -29.94 -19.61
N GLU A 478 1.20 -30.56 -19.31
CA GLU A 478 0.36 -30.21 -18.17
C GLU A 478 1.05 -30.52 -16.84
N LEU A 479 1.01 -29.58 -15.92
CA LEU A 479 1.38 -29.76 -14.52
C LEU A 479 0.13 -30.11 -13.72
N THR A 480 0.27 -31.00 -12.74
CA THR A 480 -0.83 -31.44 -11.86
C THR A 480 -0.49 -31.13 -10.41
N GLY A 481 -1.49 -30.68 -9.66
CA GLY A 481 -1.40 -30.39 -8.22
C GLY A 481 -0.71 -29.06 -7.93
N VAL A 482 0.58 -28.93 -8.26
CA VAL A 482 1.36 -27.72 -7.94
C VAL A 482 2.14 -27.20 -9.15
N ILE A 483 2.41 -25.89 -9.16
CA ILE A 483 3.44 -25.28 -10.00
C ILE A 483 4.68 -25.13 -9.11
N PRO A 484 5.82 -25.76 -9.46
CA PRO A 484 7.04 -25.61 -8.69
C PRO A 484 7.55 -24.16 -8.67
N ALA A 485 8.28 -23.80 -7.62
CA ALA A 485 8.93 -22.49 -7.54
C ALA A 485 9.84 -22.22 -8.76
N ASN A 486 9.91 -20.95 -9.15
CA ASN A 486 10.76 -20.48 -10.26
C ASN A 486 10.47 -21.16 -11.62
N THR A 487 9.26 -21.70 -11.80
CA THR A 487 8.86 -22.41 -13.02
C THR A 487 7.92 -21.52 -13.84
N PRO A 488 8.38 -20.91 -14.93
CA PRO A 488 7.51 -20.21 -15.87
C PRO A 488 6.52 -21.18 -16.51
N VAL A 489 5.24 -20.79 -16.56
CA VAL A 489 4.16 -21.62 -17.08
C VAL A 489 3.21 -20.80 -17.97
N LEU A 490 2.53 -21.52 -18.88
CA LEU A 490 1.32 -21.08 -19.51
C LEU A 490 0.13 -21.47 -18.61
N ILE A 491 -0.72 -20.51 -18.32
CA ILE A 491 -2.00 -20.70 -17.62
C ILE A 491 -3.11 -20.72 -18.65
N ASN A 492 -4.01 -21.69 -18.53
CA ASN A 492 -5.26 -21.76 -19.28
C ASN A 492 -6.42 -21.83 -18.30
N ALA A 493 -7.32 -20.86 -18.36
CA ALA A 493 -8.50 -20.76 -17.48
C ALA A 493 -9.57 -19.90 -18.15
N GLN A 494 -10.80 -19.93 -17.65
CA GLN A 494 -11.82 -18.96 -18.06
C GLN A 494 -11.44 -17.54 -17.65
N GLU A 495 -12.08 -16.54 -18.22
CA GLU A 495 -11.90 -15.15 -17.80
C GLU A 495 -12.20 -15.00 -16.30
N GLY A 496 -11.30 -14.38 -15.56
CA GLY A 496 -11.44 -14.21 -14.11
C GLY A 496 -10.13 -13.88 -13.40
N ASN A 497 -10.23 -13.75 -12.09
CA ASN A 497 -9.10 -13.55 -11.19
C ASN A 497 -8.82 -14.85 -10.41
N TYR A 498 -7.59 -15.32 -10.47
CA TYR A 498 -7.15 -16.55 -9.81
C TYR A 498 -6.00 -16.25 -8.85
N THR A 499 -6.15 -16.68 -7.59
CA THR A 499 -5.14 -16.46 -6.56
C THR A 499 -4.27 -17.71 -6.40
N PHE A 500 -2.98 -17.56 -6.66
CA PHE A 500 -1.93 -18.55 -6.50
C PHE A 500 -1.25 -18.34 -5.16
N LYS A 501 -1.52 -19.21 -4.19
CA LYS A 501 -1.00 -19.12 -2.84
C LYS A 501 0.21 -20.02 -2.69
N ALA A 502 1.26 -19.52 -2.03
CA ALA A 502 2.46 -20.31 -1.74
C ALA A 502 2.12 -21.50 -0.83
N THR A 503 2.81 -22.62 -1.06
CA THR A 503 2.84 -23.74 -0.11
C THR A 503 3.81 -23.43 1.04
N VAL A 504 3.76 -24.22 2.10
CA VAL A 504 4.70 -24.08 3.24
C VAL A 504 6.13 -24.49 2.92
N LYS A 505 6.38 -24.99 1.71
CA LYS A 505 7.70 -25.42 1.27
C LYS A 505 8.63 -24.23 1.10
N LEU A 506 9.70 -24.20 1.88
CA LEU A 506 10.70 -23.14 1.81
C LEU A 506 11.40 -23.13 0.45
N THR A 507 11.39 -21.97 -0.19
CA THR A 507 11.98 -21.78 -1.52
C THR A 507 12.73 -20.46 -1.59
N THR A 508 13.73 -20.40 -2.45
CA THR A 508 14.47 -19.18 -2.76
C THR A 508 14.20 -18.76 -4.19
N LYS A 509 14.21 -17.47 -4.43
CA LYS A 509 14.03 -16.88 -5.75
C LYS A 509 15.27 -17.18 -6.62
N ALA A 510 15.05 -17.72 -7.82
CA ALA A 510 16.12 -17.90 -8.81
C ALA A 510 16.38 -16.57 -9.55
N ASP A 511 17.64 -16.32 -9.92
CA ASP A 511 18.00 -15.12 -10.70
C ASP A 511 17.30 -15.09 -12.05
N LYS A 512 17.28 -16.24 -12.74
CA LYS A 512 16.64 -16.39 -14.07
C LYS A 512 15.78 -17.65 -14.06
N PRO A 513 14.46 -17.51 -13.95
CA PRO A 513 13.56 -18.65 -13.96
C PRO A 513 13.32 -19.11 -15.40
N VAL A 514 13.63 -20.37 -15.69
CA VAL A 514 13.46 -20.99 -17.02
C VAL A 514 12.80 -22.36 -16.86
N SER A 515 11.85 -22.65 -17.74
CA SER A 515 11.22 -23.97 -17.84
C SER A 515 10.92 -24.31 -19.30
N GLY A 516 11.57 -25.34 -19.84
CA GLY A 516 11.54 -25.64 -21.26
C GLY A 516 12.04 -24.45 -22.08
N SER A 517 11.19 -23.89 -22.93
CA SER A 517 11.50 -22.69 -23.72
C SER A 517 10.92 -21.40 -23.12
N LEU A 518 10.21 -21.47 -21.97
CA LEU A 518 9.70 -20.31 -21.28
C LEU A 518 10.77 -19.68 -20.37
N ASN A 519 10.93 -18.38 -20.48
CA ASN A 519 11.79 -17.56 -19.64
C ASN A 519 10.89 -16.58 -18.86
N GLY A 520 10.94 -16.67 -17.56
CA GLY A 520 10.16 -15.81 -16.66
C GLY A 520 10.91 -14.53 -16.33
N VAL A 521 10.16 -13.46 -16.01
CA VAL A 521 10.69 -12.16 -15.61
C VAL A 521 10.14 -11.76 -14.24
N TRP A 522 11.01 -11.22 -13.37
CA TRP A 522 10.63 -10.78 -12.03
C TRP A 522 10.19 -9.32 -11.95
N SER A 523 10.62 -8.52 -12.90
CA SER A 523 10.27 -7.11 -13.05
C SER A 523 9.95 -6.85 -14.51
N GLU A 524 9.33 -5.71 -14.81
CA GLU A 524 9.14 -5.33 -16.21
C GLU A 524 10.50 -5.16 -16.91
N GLU A 525 10.74 -5.94 -17.95
CA GLU A 525 11.99 -5.89 -18.71
C GLU A 525 11.76 -6.04 -20.21
N VAL A 526 12.71 -5.53 -20.99
CA VAL A 526 12.76 -5.67 -22.44
C VAL A 526 13.20 -7.09 -22.78
N VAL A 527 12.38 -7.78 -23.60
CA VAL A 527 12.72 -9.14 -24.03
C VAL A 527 13.62 -9.14 -25.28
N PRO A 528 14.49 -10.14 -25.46
CA PRO A 528 15.35 -10.22 -26.63
C PRO A 528 14.55 -10.25 -27.94
N VAL A 529 15.01 -9.56 -28.95
CA VAL A 529 14.49 -9.67 -30.34
C VAL A 529 14.58 -11.14 -30.78
N GLY A 530 13.53 -11.64 -31.42
CA GLY A 530 13.41 -13.05 -31.77
C GLY A 530 12.74 -13.92 -30.72
N SER A 531 12.39 -13.34 -29.55
CA SER A 531 11.49 -13.98 -28.58
C SER A 531 10.06 -14.02 -29.10
N TYR A 532 9.23 -14.80 -28.42
CA TYR A 532 7.80 -14.91 -28.69
C TYR A 532 7.01 -14.61 -27.43
N VAL A 533 5.94 -13.80 -27.55
CA VAL A 533 5.08 -13.40 -26.43
C VAL A 533 3.65 -13.85 -26.67
N LEU A 534 2.98 -14.27 -25.60
CA LEU A 534 1.59 -14.70 -25.65
C LEU A 534 0.70 -13.50 -25.99
N GLN A 535 -0.09 -13.62 -27.05
CA GLN A 535 -1.05 -12.60 -27.48
C GLN A 535 -2.31 -13.26 -28.03
N ASN A 536 -3.41 -12.52 -27.99
CA ASN A 536 -4.62 -12.81 -28.75
C ASN A 536 -4.69 -11.86 -29.95
N GLN A 537 -4.46 -12.37 -31.15
CA GLN A 537 -4.59 -11.60 -32.40
C GLN A 537 -5.76 -12.13 -33.20
N SER A 538 -6.80 -11.30 -33.34
CA SER A 538 -8.00 -11.65 -34.11
C SER A 538 -8.65 -12.98 -33.69
N GLY A 539 -8.68 -13.27 -32.37
CA GLY A 539 -9.26 -14.49 -31.80
C GLY A 539 -8.32 -15.71 -31.82
N THR A 540 -7.07 -15.55 -32.25
CA THR A 540 -6.06 -16.61 -32.19
C THR A 540 -5.08 -16.32 -31.05
N VAL A 541 -5.09 -17.18 -30.03
CA VAL A 541 -4.16 -17.11 -28.90
C VAL A 541 -2.93 -17.99 -29.22
N ALA A 542 -1.78 -17.35 -29.36
CA ALA A 542 -0.51 -18.00 -29.71
C ALA A 542 0.66 -17.16 -29.17
N PHE A 543 1.87 -17.68 -29.28
CA PHE A 543 3.09 -16.94 -29.03
C PHE A 543 3.55 -16.25 -30.30
N TYR A 544 3.46 -14.92 -30.36
CA TYR A 544 3.81 -14.09 -31.52
C TYR A 544 5.23 -13.58 -31.44
N HIS A 545 5.91 -13.55 -32.57
CA HIS A 545 7.30 -13.11 -32.71
C HIS A 545 7.46 -11.62 -32.35
N VAL A 546 8.42 -11.32 -31.49
CA VAL A 546 8.81 -9.96 -31.12
C VAL A 546 9.85 -9.43 -32.09
N ALA A 547 9.43 -8.50 -32.91
CA ALA A 547 10.30 -7.82 -33.88
C ALA A 547 10.83 -6.46 -33.34
N ALA A 548 10.15 -5.84 -32.38
CA ALA A 548 10.53 -4.57 -31.80
C ALA A 548 11.64 -4.74 -30.74
N ALA A 549 12.63 -3.87 -30.76
CA ALA A 549 13.78 -3.95 -29.85
C ALA A 549 13.48 -3.47 -28.43
N ASP A 550 12.31 -2.85 -28.21
CA ASP A 550 11.89 -2.24 -26.95
C ASP A 550 10.62 -2.88 -26.36
N PHE A 551 10.24 -4.06 -26.86
CA PHE A 551 9.06 -4.77 -26.35
C PHE A 551 9.30 -5.26 -24.92
N LYS A 552 8.38 -4.90 -24.00
CA LYS A 552 8.47 -5.25 -22.59
C LYS A 552 7.47 -6.30 -22.18
N VAL A 553 7.88 -7.17 -21.29
CA VAL A 553 7.04 -8.13 -20.57
C VAL A 553 6.95 -7.69 -19.11
N LYS A 554 5.75 -7.75 -18.55
CA LYS A 554 5.46 -7.31 -17.16
C LYS A 554 6.04 -8.29 -16.14
N ALA A 555 6.20 -7.80 -14.90
CA ALA A 555 6.62 -8.63 -13.77
C ALA A 555 5.74 -9.90 -13.61
N ASN A 556 6.35 -10.99 -13.18
CA ASN A 556 5.74 -12.30 -12.96
C ASN A 556 5.11 -12.94 -14.21
N GLN A 557 5.46 -12.48 -15.39
CA GLN A 557 5.08 -13.10 -16.66
C GLN A 557 6.26 -13.84 -17.28
N ALA A 558 6.03 -14.48 -18.45
CA ALA A 558 7.06 -15.18 -19.19
C ALA A 558 6.93 -14.94 -20.71
N TYR A 559 8.05 -15.01 -21.38
CA TYR A 559 8.15 -15.07 -22.84
C TYR A 559 8.76 -16.42 -23.27
N LEU A 560 8.49 -16.83 -24.49
CA LEU A 560 9.08 -18.03 -25.05
C LEU A 560 10.31 -17.64 -25.87
N TYR A 561 11.45 -18.29 -25.61
CA TYR A 561 12.69 -18.11 -26.35
C TYR A 561 13.00 -19.36 -27.16
N ALA A 562 12.92 -19.24 -28.48
CA ALA A 562 13.16 -20.35 -29.42
C ALA A 562 13.91 -19.84 -30.65
N PRO A 563 15.23 -19.60 -30.56
CA PRO A 563 16.03 -19.09 -31.68
C PRO A 563 16.02 -20.02 -32.88
N GLU A 564 15.76 -21.32 -32.68
CA GLU A 564 15.63 -22.33 -33.75
C GLU A 564 14.36 -22.14 -34.58
N ALA A 565 13.37 -21.41 -34.09
CA ALA A 565 12.13 -21.07 -34.78
C ALA A 565 12.31 -19.87 -35.73
N ALA A 566 13.53 -19.50 -36.11
CA ALA A 566 13.85 -18.35 -36.93
C ALA A 566 12.98 -18.30 -38.18
N GLY A 567 12.25 -17.17 -38.36
CA GLY A 567 11.32 -16.94 -39.47
C GLY A 567 9.86 -17.31 -39.20
N ALA A 568 9.53 -18.01 -38.12
CA ALA A 568 8.14 -18.24 -37.74
C ALA A 568 7.53 -16.93 -37.20
N LYS A 569 6.41 -16.50 -37.76
CA LYS A 569 5.69 -15.30 -37.28
C LYS A 569 4.98 -15.53 -35.96
N MET A 570 4.59 -16.77 -35.67
CA MET A 570 3.97 -17.19 -34.44
C MET A 570 4.25 -18.67 -34.19
N LEU A 571 4.17 -19.08 -32.90
CA LEU A 571 4.22 -20.46 -32.46
C LEU A 571 2.86 -20.85 -31.91
N ASN A 572 2.24 -21.89 -32.47
CA ASN A 572 1.02 -22.48 -31.98
C ASN A 572 1.31 -23.35 -30.78
N ILE A 573 0.36 -23.37 -29.83
CA ILE A 573 0.47 -24.20 -28.65
C ILE A 573 -0.16 -25.57 -28.93
N ASP A 574 0.65 -26.61 -28.81
CA ASP A 574 0.23 -28.00 -28.98
C ASP A 574 0.06 -28.68 -27.60
N PHE A 575 -1.16 -28.93 -27.19
CA PHE A 575 -1.49 -29.51 -25.89
C PHE A 575 -1.41 -31.06 -25.86
N GLY A 576 -0.90 -31.69 -26.90
CA GLY A 576 -0.64 -33.14 -26.93
C GLY A 576 -1.88 -34.02 -26.76
N GLY A 577 -2.59 -34.29 -27.83
CA GLY A 577 -3.76 -35.17 -27.84
C GLY A 577 -5.10 -34.43 -27.88
N GLU A 578 -5.83 -34.61 -28.99
CA GLU A 578 -7.11 -33.98 -29.37
C GLU A 578 -7.12 -32.45 -29.23
N ALA A 579 -7.12 -31.75 -30.35
CA ALA A 579 -7.09 -30.27 -30.45
C ALA A 579 -8.16 -29.64 -29.52
N THR A 580 -7.77 -29.35 -28.29
CA THR A 580 -8.54 -28.46 -27.41
C THR A 580 -8.11 -27.04 -27.77
N ALA A 581 -8.86 -26.42 -28.69
CA ALA A 581 -8.77 -24.99 -28.90
C ALA A 581 -8.91 -24.29 -27.53
N ILE A 582 -7.98 -23.37 -27.22
CA ILE A 582 -8.14 -22.42 -26.11
C ILE A 582 -9.53 -21.80 -26.28
N ASN A 583 -10.35 -21.85 -25.22
CA ASN A 583 -11.76 -21.44 -25.23
C ASN A 583 -11.92 -19.96 -25.60
N GLY A 584 -11.92 -19.65 -26.88
CA GLY A 584 -12.23 -18.33 -27.42
C GLY A 584 -13.27 -18.38 -28.55
N VAL A 585 -13.92 -19.54 -28.78
CA VAL A 585 -14.84 -19.72 -29.92
C VAL A 585 -16.15 -20.41 -29.52
N GLU A 586 -16.84 -19.93 -28.50
CA GLU A 586 -18.27 -20.30 -28.29
C GLU A 586 -19.26 -19.22 -28.75
N ALA A 587 -18.84 -18.09 -29.30
CA ALA A 587 -19.75 -16.97 -29.59
C ALA A 587 -20.35 -16.93 -31.01
N GLU A 588 -19.97 -17.78 -31.95
CA GLU A 588 -20.51 -17.70 -33.33
C GLU A 588 -21.51 -18.77 -33.75
N ALA A 589 -21.92 -19.65 -32.86
CA ALA A 589 -22.95 -20.67 -33.20
C ALA A 589 -24.38 -20.11 -33.28
N SER A 590 -24.60 -18.83 -32.94
CA SER A 590 -25.95 -18.25 -32.87
C SER A 590 -26.48 -17.57 -34.14
N ASN A 591 -25.67 -17.47 -35.19
CA ASN A 591 -26.16 -16.87 -36.45
C ASN A 591 -26.96 -17.87 -37.28
N ALA A 592 -28.30 -17.72 -37.30
CA ALA A 592 -29.26 -18.62 -37.89
C ALA A 592 -29.10 -18.92 -39.40
N ASN A 593 -28.25 -18.16 -40.09
CA ASN A 593 -28.05 -18.26 -41.55
C ASN A 593 -26.73 -18.94 -41.97
N THR A 594 -25.98 -19.56 -41.10
CA THR A 594 -24.69 -20.14 -41.46
C THR A 594 -24.85 -21.64 -41.82
N GLN A 595 -24.48 -22.02 -43.05
CA GLN A 595 -24.57 -23.40 -43.52
C GLN A 595 -23.55 -24.30 -42.80
N VAL A 596 -24.00 -25.45 -42.32
CA VAL A 596 -23.17 -26.47 -41.64
C VAL A 596 -22.99 -27.68 -42.56
N TYR A 597 -21.81 -28.29 -42.53
CA TYR A 597 -21.42 -29.49 -43.29
C TYR A 597 -20.87 -30.56 -42.34
N THR A 598 -21.06 -31.81 -42.69
CA THR A 598 -20.33 -32.93 -42.08
C THR A 598 -18.87 -32.93 -42.53
N ILE A 599 -17.99 -33.67 -41.85
CA ILE A 599 -16.56 -33.71 -42.14
C ILE A 599 -16.26 -34.27 -43.55
N ASP A 600 -17.17 -35.06 -44.13
CA ASP A 600 -17.13 -35.56 -45.51
C ASP A 600 -17.75 -34.59 -46.54
N GLY A 601 -18.04 -33.35 -46.15
CA GLY A 601 -18.49 -32.27 -47.02
C GLY A 601 -19.98 -32.26 -47.35
N LYS A 602 -20.79 -33.12 -46.74
CA LYS A 602 -22.23 -33.13 -46.95
C LYS A 602 -22.93 -32.05 -46.13
N LYS A 603 -23.90 -31.38 -46.73
CA LYS A 603 -24.71 -30.36 -46.06
C LYS A 603 -25.53 -31.01 -44.92
N ALA A 604 -25.36 -30.48 -43.70
CA ALA A 604 -26.06 -30.96 -42.52
C ALA A 604 -27.16 -29.97 -42.12
N ASN A 605 -28.29 -30.51 -41.67
CA ASN A 605 -29.39 -29.71 -41.12
C ASN A 605 -29.06 -29.35 -39.68
N ARG A 606 -28.93 -28.07 -39.42
CA ARG A 606 -28.51 -27.52 -38.12
C ARG A 606 -29.41 -27.95 -36.96
N ASN A 607 -30.68 -28.15 -37.20
CA ASN A 607 -31.65 -28.56 -36.18
C ASN A 607 -31.54 -30.04 -35.80
N ASN A 608 -30.78 -30.84 -36.58
CA ASN A 608 -30.67 -32.29 -36.40
C ASN A 608 -29.21 -32.74 -36.30
N LEU A 609 -28.34 -31.90 -35.76
CA LEU A 609 -26.94 -32.27 -35.52
C LEU A 609 -26.84 -33.28 -34.37
N ALA A 610 -26.08 -34.34 -34.57
CA ALA A 610 -25.85 -35.36 -33.53
C ALA A 610 -24.77 -34.95 -32.58
N LYS A 611 -24.98 -35.08 -31.27
CA LYS A 611 -23.96 -34.86 -30.23
C LYS A 611 -22.74 -35.77 -30.44
N GLY A 612 -21.56 -35.25 -30.18
CA GLY A 612 -20.30 -35.97 -30.34
C GLY A 612 -19.79 -36.12 -31.79
N LYS A 613 -20.47 -35.57 -32.78
CA LYS A 613 -20.03 -35.54 -34.19
C LYS A 613 -19.35 -34.24 -34.52
N VAL A 614 -18.34 -34.33 -35.42
CA VAL A 614 -17.62 -33.18 -35.95
C VAL A 614 -18.35 -32.58 -37.14
N TYR A 615 -18.52 -31.27 -37.16
CA TYR A 615 -19.14 -30.51 -38.25
C TYR A 615 -18.23 -29.36 -38.68
N VAL A 616 -18.46 -28.87 -39.90
CA VAL A 616 -17.70 -27.76 -40.51
C VAL A 616 -18.66 -26.61 -40.84
N THR A 617 -18.29 -25.38 -40.47
CA THR A 617 -19.01 -24.18 -40.87
C THR A 617 -18.00 -23.06 -41.14
N LYS A 618 -18.16 -22.34 -42.26
CA LYS A 618 -17.19 -21.26 -42.66
C LYS A 618 -15.71 -21.68 -42.58
N GLY A 619 -15.40 -22.95 -42.92
CA GLY A 619 -14.02 -23.45 -42.87
C GLY A 619 -13.50 -23.80 -41.48
N LYS A 620 -14.33 -23.71 -40.44
CA LYS A 620 -14.01 -24.11 -39.07
C LYS A 620 -14.74 -25.36 -38.66
N THR A 621 -14.11 -26.25 -37.91
CA THR A 621 -14.73 -27.47 -37.34
C THR A 621 -15.24 -27.23 -35.92
N PHE A 622 -16.36 -27.82 -35.55
CA PHE A 622 -16.88 -27.81 -34.19
C PHE A 622 -17.54 -29.17 -33.84
N ILE A 623 -17.64 -29.48 -32.57
CA ILE A 623 -18.33 -30.67 -32.06
C ILE A 623 -19.54 -30.21 -31.26
N LEU A 624 -20.70 -30.77 -31.51
CA LEU A 624 -21.89 -30.53 -30.70
C LEU A 624 -21.77 -31.36 -29.42
N LYS A 625 -21.71 -30.70 -28.26
CA LYS A 625 -21.67 -31.32 -26.94
C LYS A 625 -23.05 -31.75 -26.46
#